data_f79ee5ad0ab6ce40337d97530b91a7f6
#
_entry.id   f79ee5ad0ab6ce40337d97530b91a7f6
#
_cell.length_a   1.000
_cell.length_b   1.000
_cell.length_c   1.000
_cell.angle_alpha   90.00
_cell.angle_beta   90.00
_cell.angle_gamma   90.00
#
_symmetry.space_group_name_H-M   'P 1'
#
loop_
_entity.id
_entity.type
_entity.pdbx_description
1 polymer ?
#
loop_
_entity_poly.entity_id
_entity_poly.type
_entity_poly.pdbx_seq_one_letter_code
_entity_poly.pdbx_strand_id
1 'polypeptide(L)'
;MANTQFVKRIQDIMRNDPGINGDAQRIEQLSWILFLKVYDDREMICELDDDEYTSIIPDGLHWREWAQDNKDGQSLTGDELLDFVNNRLLPSLKKITVTSDTPISKSIVKDAFIDANNYMKNGILLRQVINVVNDVDFTDPKDRHLFNDIYEGILKELQSAGNSGEFYTPRALTDFIAKTLQPKLGERVADLACGTGGFLVSTLNILNKQVKTVEDRENYNRAVFGIEKKGQPYILAVTNLLLHDVDNPDIIHGNSLEKRVTDYTDKDKFDVIMMNPPFGGSELPVIKQNFPTDLQSSETADLFLALIMYRLKDNGRVGVILPDGFLFGNDDAKINLKKRMLNAFNL
;
A
#
# COMPACT_ATOMS: atom_id res chain seq x y z
N MET A 1 24.39 -0.66 -8.53
CA MET A 1 24.64 -2.00 -9.14
C MET A 1 24.12 -3.13 -8.25
N ALA A 2 24.26 -3.08 -6.92
CA ALA A 2 23.71 -4.11 -6.00
C ALA A 2 22.18 -4.28 -6.09
N ASN A 3 21.45 -3.19 -6.25
CA ASN A 3 19.98 -3.16 -6.22
C ASN A 3 19.32 -3.93 -7.37
N THR A 4 19.90 -3.85 -8.58
CA THR A 4 19.36 -4.57 -9.75
C THR A 4 19.64 -6.07 -9.66
N GLN A 5 20.66 -6.48 -8.91
CA GLN A 5 21.00 -7.90 -8.73
C GLN A 5 20.05 -8.62 -7.79
N PHE A 6 19.55 -7.96 -6.72
CA PHE A 6 18.60 -8.54 -5.75
C PHE A 6 17.29 -8.98 -6.45
N VAL A 7 16.60 -8.05 -7.09
CA VAL A 7 15.34 -8.33 -7.79
C VAL A 7 15.54 -9.36 -8.88
N LYS A 8 16.58 -9.19 -9.71
CA LYS A 8 16.87 -10.12 -10.79
C LYS A 8 17.14 -11.53 -10.27
N ARG A 9 17.90 -11.68 -9.17
CA ARG A 9 18.19 -12.99 -8.57
C ARG A 9 16.91 -13.70 -8.14
N ILE A 10 15.99 -13.00 -7.46
CA ILE A 10 14.70 -13.55 -7.04
C ILE A 10 13.86 -13.95 -8.27
N GLN A 11 13.77 -13.09 -9.26
CA GLN A 11 13.01 -13.37 -10.47
C GLN A 11 13.57 -14.56 -11.25
N ASP A 12 14.91 -14.68 -11.35
CA ASP A 12 15.55 -15.80 -12.03
C ASP A 12 15.28 -17.12 -11.30
N ILE A 13 15.23 -17.13 -9.96
CA ILE A 13 14.80 -18.29 -9.18
C ILE A 13 13.33 -18.61 -9.47
N MET A 14 12.44 -17.64 -9.39
CA MET A 14 11.00 -17.84 -9.57
C MET A 14 10.64 -18.27 -11.00
N ARG A 15 11.38 -17.83 -12.02
CA ARG A 15 11.16 -18.26 -13.42
C ARG A 15 11.37 -19.77 -13.64
N ASN A 16 12.15 -20.41 -12.78
CA ASN A 16 12.39 -21.85 -12.84
C ASN A 16 11.31 -22.66 -12.09
N ASP A 17 10.37 -21.99 -11.40
CA ASP A 17 9.31 -22.69 -10.68
C ASP A 17 8.12 -22.97 -11.60
N PRO A 18 7.63 -24.23 -11.68
CA PRO A 18 6.52 -24.60 -12.57
C PRO A 18 5.16 -24.01 -12.16
N GLY A 19 5.03 -23.44 -10.98
CA GLY A 19 3.81 -22.81 -10.49
C GLY A 19 3.70 -21.33 -10.82
N ILE A 20 4.78 -20.69 -11.27
CA ILE A 20 4.83 -19.27 -11.56
C ILE A 20 4.62 -18.99 -13.06
N ASN A 21 3.51 -18.37 -13.41
CA ASN A 21 3.12 -18.04 -14.79
C ASN A 21 3.13 -16.52 -15.02
N GLY A 22 4.31 -15.95 -15.21
CA GLY A 22 4.46 -14.55 -15.59
C GLY A 22 4.78 -13.57 -14.45
N ASP A 23 4.97 -12.29 -14.82
CA ASP A 23 5.45 -11.25 -13.91
C ASP A 23 4.47 -10.93 -12.80
N ALA A 24 3.17 -10.94 -13.08
CA ALA A 24 2.14 -10.66 -12.08
C ALA A 24 2.23 -11.63 -10.89
N GLN A 25 2.30 -12.94 -11.16
CA GLN A 25 2.42 -13.94 -10.09
C GLN A 25 3.76 -13.85 -9.34
N ARG A 26 4.85 -13.48 -10.02
CA ARG A 26 6.14 -13.24 -9.35
C ARG A 26 6.04 -12.11 -8.33
N ILE A 27 5.36 -11.05 -8.70
CA ILE A 27 5.21 -9.88 -7.82
C ILE A 27 4.24 -10.21 -6.69
N GLU A 28 3.13 -10.88 -6.95
CA GLU A 28 2.22 -11.33 -5.90
C GLU A 28 2.93 -12.27 -4.90
N GLN A 29 3.72 -13.21 -5.41
CA GLN A 29 4.53 -14.11 -4.58
C GLN A 29 5.52 -13.33 -3.71
N LEU A 30 6.20 -12.36 -4.28
CA LEU A 30 7.20 -11.57 -3.57
C LEU A 30 6.56 -10.60 -2.57
N SER A 31 5.37 -10.09 -2.85
CA SER A 31 4.69 -9.09 -2.02
C SER A 31 4.44 -9.59 -0.59
N TRP A 32 3.87 -10.79 -0.43
CA TRP A 32 3.59 -11.31 0.90
C TRP A 32 4.87 -11.76 1.64
N ILE A 33 5.89 -12.26 0.89
CA ILE A 33 7.19 -12.64 1.45
C ILE A 33 7.88 -11.40 2.04
N LEU A 34 7.96 -10.32 1.27
CA LEU A 34 8.57 -9.06 1.71
C LEU A 34 7.80 -8.43 2.85
N PHE A 35 6.46 -8.39 2.74
CA PHE A 35 5.63 -7.85 3.81
C PHE A 35 5.90 -8.54 5.14
N LEU A 36 5.88 -9.88 5.15
CA LEU A 36 6.05 -10.64 6.38
C LEU A 36 7.45 -10.43 6.98
N LYS A 37 8.49 -10.38 6.16
CA LYS A 37 9.86 -10.09 6.61
C LYS A 37 9.97 -8.67 7.19
N VAL A 38 9.49 -7.65 6.45
CA VAL A 38 9.53 -6.24 6.89
C VAL A 38 8.73 -6.04 8.16
N TYR A 39 7.55 -6.67 8.25
CA TYR A 39 6.68 -6.57 9.42
C TYR A 39 7.31 -7.23 10.66
N ASP A 40 7.88 -8.43 10.53
CA ASP A 40 8.55 -9.12 11.62
C ASP A 40 9.79 -8.37 12.14
N ASP A 41 10.62 -7.83 11.23
CA ASP A 41 11.75 -7.00 11.61
C ASP A 41 11.30 -5.72 12.34
N ARG A 42 10.14 -5.17 11.95
CA ARG A 42 9.53 -4.04 12.65
C ARG A 42 9.04 -4.43 14.05
N GLU A 43 8.37 -5.58 14.18
CA GLU A 43 7.93 -6.08 15.48
C GLU A 43 9.11 -6.31 16.44
N MET A 44 10.25 -6.78 15.94
CA MET A 44 11.47 -6.91 16.75
C MET A 44 11.91 -5.58 17.38
N ILE A 45 11.77 -4.46 16.64
CA ILE A 45 12.06 -3.12 17.19
C ILE A 45 11.01 -2.76 18.24
N CYS A 46 9.71 -2.99 17.98
CA CYS A 46 8.64 -2.69 18.93
C CYS A 46 8.79 -3.51 20.24
N GLU A 47 9.19 -4.77 20.13
CA GLU A 47 9.45 -5.65 21.29
C GLU A 47 10.64 -5.18 22.13
N LEU A 48 11.63 -4.49 21.54
CA LEU A 48 12.75 -3.89 22.25
C LEU A 48 12.39 -2.58 22.96
N ASP A 49 11.44 -1.83 22.38
CA ASP A 49 11.02 -0.52 22.87
C ASP A 49 9.90 -0.60 23.93
N ASP A 50 9.11 -1.69 23.92
CA ASP A 50 7.96 -1.89 24.81
C ASP A 50 7.87 -3.34 25.29
N ASP A 51 8.19 -3.57 26.55
CA ASP A 51 8.14 -4.90 27.21
C ASP A 51 6.71 -5.50 27.26
N GLU A 52 5.66 -4.68 27.10
CA GLU A 52 4.27 -5.13 27.06
C GLU A 52 3.76 -5.36 25.62
N TYR A 53 4.60 -5.16 24.61
CA TYR A 53 4.23 -5.38 23.21
C TYR A 53 3.80 -6.83 23.00
N THR A 54 2.69 -7.00 22.29
CA THR A 54 2.19 -8.33 21.89
C THR A 54 1.95 -8.36 20.40
N SER A 55 2.57 -9.29 19.69
CA SER A 55 2.32 -9.50 18.26
C SER A 55 0.89 -9.99 18.01
N ILE A 56 0.35 -9.64 16.85
CA ILE A 56 -0.88 -10.24 16.31
C ILE A 56 -0.57 -11.53 15.52
N ILE A 57 0.69 -11.71 15.10
CA ILE A 57 1.13 -12.93 14.42
C ILE A 57 1.21 -14.05 15.46
N PRO A 58 0.54 -15.19 15.25
CA PRO A 58 0.63 -16.30 16.19
C PRO A 58 2.03 -16.88 16.26
N ASP A 59 2.40 -17.41 17.45
CA ASP A 59 3.66 -18.10 17.70
C ASP A 59 3.92 -19.20 16.67
N GLY A 60 5.15 -19.31 16.23
CA GLY A 60 5.59 -20.24 15.18
C GLY A 60 5.28 -19.80 13.76
N LEU A 61 4.75 -18.57 13.57
CA LEU A 61 4.45 -17.99 12.26
C LEU A 61 5.24 -16.70 11.98
N HIS A 62 5.95 -16.15 12.94
CA HIS A 62 6.84 -15.01 12.72
C HIS A 62 7.93 -15.38 11.72
N TRP A 63 8.33 -14.45 10.86
CA TRP A 63 9.37 -14.73 9.86
C TRP A 63 10.64 -15.32 10.47
N ARG A 64 11.11 -14.77 11.58
CA ARG A 64 12.30 -15.21 12.33
C ARG A 64 12.23 -16.66 12.85
N GLU A 65 11.03 -17.24 12.99
CA GLU A 65 10.86 -18.57 13.59
C GLU A 65 10.93 -19.72 12.58
N TRP A 66 10.59 -19.45 11.29
CA TRP A 66 10.53 -20.50 10.26
C TRP A 66 11.36 -20.21 9.02
N ALA A 67 11.60 -18.92 8.71
CA ALA A 67 12.27 -18.50 7.49
C ALA A 67 13.78 -18.38 7.66
N GLN A 68 14.26 -18.14 8.87
CA GLN A 68 15.69 -18.14 9.22
C GLN A 68 16.15 -19.57 9.55
N ASP A 69 17.46 -19.81 9.47
CA ASP A 69 18.04 -21.06 9.96
C ASP A 69 17.90 -21.12 11.49
N ASN A 70 17.47 -22.27 12.01
CA ASN A 70 17.44 -22.47 13.45
C ASN A 70 18.88 -22.57 14.03
N LYS A 71 18.99 -22.64 15.37
CA LYS A 71 20.29 -22.72 16.07
C LYS A 71 21.14 -23.94 15.66
N ASP A 72 20.52 -24.95 15.08
CA ASP A 72 21.17 -26.18 14.61
C ASP A 72 21.52 -26.10 13.11
N GLY A 73 21.32 -24.92 12.47
CA GLY A 73 21.56 -24.70 11.03
C GLY A 73 20.56 -25.44 10.14
N GLN A 74 19.39 -25.78 10.68
CA GLN A 74 18.32 -26.44 9.91
C GLN A 74 17.22 -25.40 9.61
N SER A 75 16.73 -25.44 8.39
CA SER A 75 15.60 -24.62 7.95
C SER A 75 14.61 -25.47 7.17
N LEU A 76 13.33 -25.08 7.21
CA LEU A 76 12.31 -25.72 6.38
C LEU A 76 12.66 -25.59 4.91
N THR A 77 12.56 -26.69 4.16
CA THR A 77 12.84 -26.74 2.72
C THR A 77 12.00 -27.80 2.03
N GLY A 78 11.99 -27.83 0.70
CA GLY A 78 11.30 -28.86 -0.08
C GLY A 78 9.81 -28.93 0.24
N ASP A 79 9.26 -30.15 0.27
CA ASP A 79 7.83 -30.40 0.47
C ASP A 79 7.36 -29.96 1.88
N GLU A 80 8.23 -30.03 2.88
CA GLU A 80 7.93 -29.60 4.24
C GLU A 80 7.67 -28.08 4.30
N LEU A 81 8.50 -27.28 3.61
CA LEU A 81 8.29 -25.84 3.52
C LEU A 81 7.00 -25.50 2.76
N LEU A 82 6.72 -26.20 1.67
CA LEU A 82 5.47 -26.00 0.91
C LEU A 82 4.25 -26.34 1.74
N ASP A 83 4.27 -27.45 2.47
CA ASP A 83 3.17 -27.84 3.36
C ASP A 83 2.97 -26.80 4.46
N PHE A 84 4.04 -26.36 5.10
CA PHE A 84 3.98 -25.31 6.12
C PHE A 84 3.34 -24.02 5.57
N VAL A 85 3.83 -23.52 4.43
CA VAL A 85 3.32 -22.26 3.85
C VAL A 85 1.87 -22.38 3.41
N ASN A 86 1.50 -23.48 2.73
CA ASN A 86 0.17 -23.64 2.13
C ASN A 86 -0.90 -24.03 3.14
N ASN A 87 -0.56 -24.85 4.14
CA ASN A 87 -1.53 -25.47 5.03
C ASN A 87 -1.51 -24.90 6.46
N ARG A 88 -0.44 -24.21 6.85
CA ARG A 88 -0.33 -23.60 8.18
C ARG A 88 -0.17 -22.08 8.13
N LEU A 89 0.88 -21.54 7.51
CA LEU A 89 1.20 -20.11 7.53
C LEU A 89 0.07 -19.26 6.94
N LEU A 90 -0.16 -19.34 5.63
CA LEU A 90 -1.14 -18.50 4.94
C LEU A 90 -2.57 -18.69 5.46
N PRO A 91 -3.07 -19.93 5.73
CA PRO A 91 -4.40 -20.11 6.28
C PRO A 91 -4.56 -19.51 7.70
N SER A 92 -3.52 -19.54 8.53
CA SER A 92 -3.57 -18.98 9.88
C SER A 92 -3.56 -17.45 9.85
N LEU A 93 -2.71 -16.83 9.02
CA LEU A 93 -2.65 -15.37 8.86
C LEU A 93 -3.97 -14.80 8.30
N LYS A 94 -4.61 -15.50 7.36
CA LYS A 94 -5.95 -15.14 6.85
C LYS A 94 -7.05 -15.20 7.90
N LYS A 95 -6.90 -16.03 8.93
CA LYS A 95 -7.88 -16.24 10.00
C LYS A 95 -7.64 -15.39 11.25
N ILE A 96 -6.63 -14.52 11.26
CA ILE A 96 -6.39 -13.61 12.38
C ILE A 96 -7.68 -12.86 12.71
N THR A 97 -8.06 -12.89 13.99
CA THR A 97 -9.25 -12.19 14.46
C THR A 97 -8.90 -10.73 14.78
N VAL A 98 -9.60 -9.83 14.14
CA VAL A 98 -9.51 -8.39 14.36
C VAL A 98 -10.84 -7.92 14.95
N THR A 99 -10.77 -7.19 16.07
CA THR A 99 -11.90 -6.58 16.76
C THR A 99 -11.82 -5.06 16.64
N SER A 100 -12.87 -4.35 17.10
CA SER A 100 -12.87 -2.88 17.16
C SER A 100 -11.73 -2.30 17.99
N ASP A 101 -11.21 -3.08 18.93
CA ASP A 101 -10.16 -2.66 19.87
C ASP A 101 -8.75 -3.03 19.37
N THR A 102 -8.66 -3.75 18.25
CA THR A 102 -7.37 -4.08 17.64
C THR A 102 -6.75 -2.84 17.00
N PRO A 103 -5.53 -2.45 17.37
CA PRO A 103 -4.84 -1.32 16.72
C PRO A 103 -4.73 -1.50 15.20
N ILE A 104 -4.83 -0.41 14.45
CA ILE A 104 -4.73 -0.43 12.97
C ILE A 104 -3.43 -1.09 12.53
N SER A 105 -2.31 -0.78 13.20
CA SER A 105 -0.99 -1.38 12.93
C SER A 105 -0.97 -2.92 12.97
N LYS A 106 -1.87 -3.51 13.74
CA LYS A 106 -2.02 -4.97 13.84
C LYS A 106 -3.07 -5.51 12.87
N SER A 107 -4.14 -4.75 12.58
CA SER A 107 -5.19 -5.18 11.64
C SER A 107 -4.69 -5.30 10.20
N ILE A 108 -3.67 -4.51 9.83
CA ILE A 108 -3.05 -4.56 8.49
C ILE A 108 -2.49 -5.94 8.14
N VAL A 109 -2.06 -6.74 9.13
CA VAL A 109 -1.55 -8.10 8.87
C VAL A 109 -2.63 -8.97 8.27
N LYS A 110 -3.83 -9.00 8.88
CA LYS A 110 -4.96 -9.76 8.35
C LYS A 110 -5.31 -9.33 6.93
N ASP A 111 -5.43 -8.03 6.72
CA ASP A 111 -5.84 -7.47 5.43
C ASP A 111 -4.78 -7.72 4.33
N ALA A 112 -3.49 -7.69 4.69
CA ALA A 112 -2.40 -8.02 3.80
C ALA A 112 -2.44 -9.48 3.31
N PHE A 113 -2.95 -10.40 4.14
CA PHE A 113 -2.98 -11.82 3.78
C PHE A 113 -4.32 -12.30 3.21
N ILE A 114 -5.39 -11.50 3.21
CA ILE A 114 -6.72 -11.90 2.72
C ILE A 114 -6.64 -12.58 1.33
N ASP A 115 -5.95 -11.94 0.39
CA ASP A 115 -5.82 -12.42 -0.99
C ASP A 115 -4.45 -13.06 -1.29
N ALA A 116 -3.56 -13.17 -0.29
CA ALA A 116 -2.23 -13.73 -0.50
C ALA A 116 -2.29 -15.21 -0.85
N ASN A 117 -1.53 -15.60 -1.87
CA ASN A 117 -1.43 -17.00 -2.30
C ASN A 117 0.04 -17.38 -2.55
N ASN A 118 0.37 -18.64 -2.28
CA ASN A 118 1.64 -19.20 -2.69
C ASN A 118 1.48 -19.85 -4.06
N TYR A 119 2.12 -19.30 -5.07
CA TYR A 119 2.12 -19.84 -6.43
C TYR A 119 3.24 -20.85 -6.65
N MET A 120 4.34 -20.76 -5.89
CA MET A 120 5.48 -21.66 -6.05
C MET A 120 5.12 -23.09 -5.66
N LYS A 121 5.57 -24.04 -6.48
CA LYS A 121 5.34 -25.50 -6.31
C LYS A 121 6.62 -26.27 -6.02
N ASN A 122 7.76 -25.60 -6.02
CA ASN A 122 9.05 -26.20 -5.66
C ASN A 122 9.58 -25.55 -4.37
N GLY A 123 9.54 -26.30 -3.27
CA GLY A 123 9.95 -25.78 -1.96
C GLY A 123 11.45 -25.51 -1.85
N ILE A 124 12.30 -26.12 -2.68
CA ILE A 124 13.73 -25.80 -2.74
C ILE A 124 13.90 -24.40 -3.37
N LEU A 125 13.18 -24.10 -4.46
CA LEU A 125 13.22 -22.77 -5.07
C LEU A 125 12.60 -21.71 -4.14
N LEU A 126 11.52 -22.04 -3.44
CA LEU A 126 10.94 -21.15 -2.43
C LEU A 126 11.94 -20.83 -1.31
N ARG A 127 12.67 -21.84 -0.81
CA ARG A 127 13.76 -21.65 0.18
C ARG A 127 14.86 -20.73 -0.37
N GLN A 128 15.24 -20.89 -1.64
CA GLN A 128 16.23 -20.00 -2.25
C GLN A 128 15.75 -18.53 -2.31
N VAL A 129 14.47 -18.30 -2.61
CA VAL A 129 13.87 -16.94 -2.54
C VAL A 129 13.94 -16.38 -1.13
N ILE A 130 13.51 -17.16 -0.13
CA ILE A 130 13.55 -16.78 1.29
C ILE A 130 14.98 -16.44 1.72
N ASN A 131 15.96 -17.22 1.32
CA ASN A 131 17.36 -16.96 1.67
C ASN A 131 17.88 -15.63 1.07
N VAL A 132 17.47 -15.29 -0.16
CA VAL A 132 17.81 -13.98 -0.75
C VAL A 132 17.15 -12.83 0.04
N VAL A 133 15.93 -13.01 0.52
CA VAL A 133 15.25 -12.01 1.34
C VAL A 133 15.90 -11.88 2.72
N ASN A 134 16.39 -12.97 3.30
CA ASN A 134 17.14 -12.96 4.56
C ASN A 134 18.48 -12.21 4.49
N ASP A 135 19.05 -12.00 3.29
CA ASP A 135 20.27 -11.21 3.11
C ASP A 135 20.04 -9.70 3.45
N VAL A 136 18.78 -9.24 3.66
CA VAL A 136 18.45 -7.86 4.00
C VAL A 136 18.01 -7.75 5.45
N ASP A 137 18.62 -6.84 6.19
CA ASP A 137 18.27 -6.51 7.57
C ASP A 137 17.45 -5.21 7.61
N PHE A 138 16.12 -5.33 7.75
CA PHE A 138 15.23 -4.16 7.82
C PHE A 138 15.21 -3.50 9.21
N THR A 139 15.89 -4.04 10.21
CA THR A 139 16.12 -3.34 11.48
C THR A 139 17.20 -2.26 11.34
N ASP A 140 18.17 -2.43 10.41
CA ASP A 140 19.18 -1.40 10.11
C ASP A 140 18.56 -0.30 9.19
N PRO A 141 18.52 0.97 9.62
CA PRO A 141 18.02 2.08 8.80
C PRO A 141 18.74 2.23 7.45
N LYS A 142 20.04 1.90 7.37
CA LYS A 142 20.81 2.02 6.12
C LYS A 142 20.38 0.99 5.10
N ASP A 143 20.21 -0.26 5.53
CA ASP A 143 19.74 -1.33 4.66
C ASP A 143 18.30 -1.08 4.22
N ARG A 144 17.44 -0.59 5.10
CA ARG A 144 16.07 -0.20 4.80
C ARG A 144 16.00 0.92 3.75
N HIS A 145 16.81 1.96 3.88
CA HIS A 145 16.89 3.02 2.87
C HIS A 145 17.43 2.54 1.53
N LEU A 146 18.43 1.67 1.54
CA LEU A 146 18.95 1.06 0.32
C LEU A 146 17.88 0.20 -0.37
N PHE A 147 17.06 -0.49 0.42
CA PHE A 147 15.99 -1.34 -0.09
C PHE A 147 14.83 -0.54 -0.69
N ASN A 148 14.60 0.71 -0.28
CA ASN A 148 13.59 1.57 -0.90
C ASN A 148 13.78 1.70 -2.42
N ASP A 149 15.01 1.85 -2.89
CA ASP A 149 15.32 1.91 -4.33
C ASP A 149 15.04 0.56 -5.03
N ILE A 150 15.33 -0.55 -4.33
CA ILE A 150 15.04 -1.90 -4.82
C ILE A 150 13.52 -2.09 -4.94
N TYR A 151 12.79 -1.69 -3.90
CA TYR A 151 11.33 -1.79 -3.85
C TYR A 151 10.67 -0.97 -4.96
N GLU A 152 11.14 0.25 -5.20
CA GLU A 152 10.70 1.05 -6.35
C GLU A 152 10.95 0.35 -7.70
N GLY A 153 12.05 -0.38 -7.82
CA GLY A 153 12.33 -1.22 -8.98
C GLY A 153 11.27 -2.32 -9.18
N ILE A 154 10.88 -2.99 -8.09
CA ILE A 154 9.79 -3.99 -8.10
C ILE A 154 8.46 -3.36 -8.53
N LEU A 155 8.12 -2.20 -7.97
CA LEU A 155 6.88 -1.49 -8.30
C LEU A 155 6.83 -1.04 -9.77
N LYS A 156 7.96 -0.61 -10.35
CA LYS A 156 8.04 -0.27 -11.77
C LYS A 156 7.80 -1.45 -12.71
N GLU A 157 8.21 -2.64 -12.31
CA GLU A 157 7.97 -3.84 -13.10
C GLU A 157 6.48 -4.20 -13.16
N LEU A 158 5.70 -3.87 -12.12
CA LEU A 158 4.24 -3.97 -12.14
C LEU A 158 3.63 -3.19 -13.30
N GLN A 159 4.15 -2.01 -13.61
CA GLN A 159 3.67 -1.19 -14.72
C GLN A 159 3.86 -1.89 -16.09
N SER A 160 4.94 -2.66 -16.23
CA SER A 160 5.25 -3.37 -17.48
C SER A 160 4.48 -4.70 -17.62
N ALA A 161 3.94 -5.25 -16.54
CA ALA A 161 3.33 -6.59 -16.49
C ALA A 161 1.87 -6.64 -16.98
N GLY A 162 1.39 -5.67 -17.75
CA GLY A 162 0.06 -5.67 -18.36
C GLY A 162 -1.00 -5.03 -17.44
N ASN A 163 -2.15 -5.69 -17.20
CA ASN A 163 -3.29 -5.13 -16.43
C ASN A 163 -2.94 -4.60 -15.02
N SER A 164 -1.75 -4.88 -14.53
CA SER A 164 -1.24 -4.34 -13.25
C SER A 164 -0.70 -2.91 -13.35
N GLY A 165 -0.55 -2.34 -14.55
CA GLY A 165 -0.10 -0.96 -14.76
C GLY A 165 -1.05 0.11 -14.20
N GLU A 166 -2.29 -0.28 -13.89
CA GLU A 166 -3.29 0.61 -13.28
C GLU A 166 -2.95 1.05 -11.84
N PHE A 167 -2.03 0.33 -11.16
CA PHE A 167 -1.76 0.56 -9.72
C PHE A 167 -0.50 1.39 -9.44
N TYR A 168 0.32 1.62 -10.45
CA TYR A 168 1.57 2.35 -10.28
C TYR A 168 1.54 3.67 -11.05
N THR A 169 1.61 4.77 -10.31
CA THR A 169 1.83 6.11 -10.87
C THR A 169 3.33 6.40 -10.88
N PRO A 170 3.93 6.80 -12.03
CA PRO A 170 5.36 7.08 -12.12
C PRO A 170 5.84 8.05 -11.04
N ARG A 171 6.93 7.72 -10.36
CA ARG A 171 7.46 8.51 -9.24
C ARG A 171 7.72 9.97 -9.60
N ALA A 172 8.22 10.23 -10.81
CA ALA A 172 8.44 11.61 -11.28
C ALA A 172 7.16 12.45 -11.24
N LEU A 173 6.00 11.84 -11.54
CA LEU A 173 4.71 12.52 -11.53
C LEU A 173 4.18 12.72 -10.10
N THR A 174 4.27 11.68 -9.24
CA THR A 174 3.86 11.81 -7.83
C THR A 174 4.72 12.84 -7.10
N ASP A 175 6.03 12.85 -7.35
CA ASP A 175 6.95 13.84 -6.78
C ASP A 175 6.66 15.26 -7.28
N PHE A 176 6.34 15.42 -8.57
CA PHE A 176 5.99 16.72 -9.13
C PHE A 176 4.75 17.30 -8.44
N ILE A 177 3.68 16.51 -8.32
CA ILE A 177 2.43 16.94 -7.68
C ILE A 177 2.66 17.22 -6.20
N ALA A 178 3.35 16.35 -5.47
CA ALA A 178 3.64 16.54 -4.06
C ALA A 178 4.49 17.81 -3.81
N LYS A 179 5.52 18.06 -4.64
CA LYS A 179 6.32 19.29 -4.57
C LYS A 179 5.53 20.55 -4.90
N THR A 180 4.55 20.45 -5.79
CA THR A 180 3.67 21.59 -6.12
C THR A 180 2.74 21.92 -4.96
N LEU A 181 2.17 20.92 -4.31
CA LEU A 181 1.25 21.11 -3.19
C LEU A 181 1.93 21.40 -1.86
N GLN A 182 3.22 21.09 -1.71
CA GLN A 182 4.04 21.41 -0.54
C GLN A 182 3.39 21.01 0.80
N PRO A 183 3.18 19.71 1.06
CA PRO A 183 2.63 19.25 2.34
C PRO A 183 3.57 19.62 3.50
N LYS A 184 2.99 19.90 4.67
CA LYS A 184 3.70 20.32 5.88
C LYS A 184 3.44 19.33 7.01
N LEU A 185 4.38 19.21 7.95
CA LEU A 185 4.16 18.48 9.20
C LEU A 185 2.93 19.05 9.94
N GLY A 186 2.10 18.17 10.47
CA GLY A 186 0.83 18.50 11.10
C GLY A 186 -0.36 18.55 10.15
N GLU A 187 -0.15 18.57 8.83
CA GLU A 187 -1.22 18.38 7.84
C GLU A 187 -1.49 16.88 7.62
N ARG A 188 -2.75 16.53 7.38
CA ARG A 188 -3.16 15.19 6.95
C ARG A 188 -3.30 15.15 5.43
N VAL A 189 -2.57 14.24 4.81
CA VAL A 189 -2.52 14.04 3.35
C VAL A 189 -3.17 12.72 3.00
N ALA A 190 -4.12 12.71 2.07
CA ALA A 190 -4.82 11.50 1.66
C ALA A 190 -4.61 11.15 0.19
N ASP A 191 -4.59 9.84 -0.08
CA ASP A 191 -4.81 9.24 -1.38
C ASP A 191 -5.94 8.22 -1.27
N LEU A 192 -7.09 8.54 -1.88
CA LEU A 192 -8.31 7.75 -1.74
C LEU A 192 -8.41 6.57 -2.75
N ALA A 193 -7.38 6.35 -3.55
CA ALA A 193 -7.17 5.18 -4.41
C ALA A 193 -5.66 4.97 -4.56
N CYS A 194 -5.01 4.64 -3.42
CA CYS A 194 -3.57 4.85 -3.28
C CYS A 194 -2.69 3.88 -4.09
N GLY A 195 -3.25 2.82 -4.66
CA GLY A 195 -2.47 1.84 -5.40
C GLY A 195 -1.33 1.31 -4.54
N THR A 196 -0.10 1.46 -5.01
CA THR A 196 1.13 1.08 -4.29
C THR A 196 1.65 2.16 -3.33
N GLY A 197 0.87 3.20 -3.05
CA GLY A 197 1.23 4.27 -2.11
C GLY A 197 2.15 5.36 -2.67
N GLY A 198 2.19 5.53 -4.00
CA GLY A 198 3.11 6.44 -4.66
C GLY A 198 3.04 7.89 -4.18
N PHE A 199 1.87 8.49 -4.07
CA PHE A 199 1.69 9.85 -3.57
C PHE A 199 1.99 9.95 -2.07
N LEU A 200 1.65 8.92 -1.29
CA LEU A 200 1.93 8.88 0.15
C LEU A 200 3.43 8.92 0.40
N VAL A 201 4.19 8.10 -0.33
CA VAL A 201 5.67 8.08 -0.23
C VAL A 201 6.30 9.40 -0.69
N SER A 202 5.82 9.99 -1.81
CA SER A 202 6.32 11.30 -2.24
C SER A 202 6.06 12.38 -1.19
N THR A 203 4.93 12.29 -0.46
CA THR A 203 4.63 13.14 0.70
C THR A 203 5.64 12.91 1.83
N LEU A 204 5.83 11.65 2.24
CA LEU A 204 6.75 11.29 3.31
C LEU A 204 8.18 11.75 3.03
N ASN A 205 8.66 11.65 1.79
CA ASN A 205 9.97 12.15 1.38
C ASN A 205 10.14 13.69 1.55
N ILE A 206 9.03 14.43 1.43
CA ILE A 206 9.03 15.88 1.69
C ILE A 206 9.00 16.14 3.20
N LEU A 207 8.14 15.44 3.94
CA LEU A 207 7.95 15.64 5.37
C LEU A 207 9.16 15.20 6.19
N ASN A 208 9.84 14.12 5.80
CA ASN A 208 11.01 13.60 6.51
C ASN A 208 12.12 14.67 6.64
N LYS A 209 12.23 15.57 5.65
CA LYS A 209 13.20 16.70 5.70
C LYS A 209 12.83 17.78 6.72
N GLN A 210 11.59 17.76 7.20
CA GLN A 210 11.05 18.73 8.17
C GLN A 210 11.15 18.20 9.61
N VAL A 211 11.33 16.88 9.80
CA VAL A 211 11.40 16.23 11.11
C VAL A 211 12.67 16.63 11.85
N LYS A 212 12.53 17.21 13.06
CA LYS A 212 13.62 17.66 13.93
C LYS A 212 13.43 17.23 15.39
N THR A 213 12.21 16.98 15.81
CA THR A 213 11.84 16.66 17.20
C THR A 213 11.05 15.35 17.27
N VAL A 214 10.84 14.85 18.48
CA VAL A 214 9.96 13.68 18.71
C VAL A 214 8.54 13.98 18.26
N GLU A 215 8.00 15.17 18.58
CA GLU A 215 6.68 15.60 18.15
C GLU A 215 6.56 15.65 16.60
N ASP A 216 7.62 16.12 15.92
CA ASP A 216 7.66 16.07 14.45
C ASP A 216 7.60 14.63 13.92
N ARG A 217 8.24 13.67 14.62
CA ARG A 217 8.19 12.24 14.26
C ARG A 217 6.79 11.66 14.45
N GLU A 218 6.10 12.03 15.52
CA GLU A 218 4.70 11.63 15.71
C GLU A 218 3.78 12.21 14.64
N ASN A 219 3.96 13.48 14.28
CA ASN A 219 3.24 14.12 13.19
C ASN A 219 3.53 13.46 11.84
N TYR A 220 4.78 13.08 11.58
CA TYR A 220 5.18 12.34 10.39
C TYR A 220 4.46 10.98 10.31
N ASN A 221 4.41 10.22 11.40
CA ASN A 221 3.76 8.91 11.45
C ASN A 221 2.25 8.96 11.20
N ARG A 222 1.61 10.10 11.44
CA ARG A 222 0.16 10.31 11.25
C ARG A 222 -0.19 11.12 10.01
N ALA A 223 0.82 11.55 9.23
CA ALA A 223 0.62 12.51 8.16
C ALA A 223 -0.16 11.96 6.97
N VAL A 224 -0.01 10.67 6.66
CA VAL A 224 -0.55 10.08 5.44
C VAL A 224 -1.69 9.11 5.73
N PHE A 225 -2.68 9.10 4.82
CA PHE A 225 -3.84 8.21 4.85
C PHE A 225 -4.10 7.66 3.46
N GLY A 226 -4.40 6.37 3.35
CA GLY A 226 -4.70 5.72 2.09
C GLY A 226 -5.96 4.85 2.13
N ILE A 227 -6.59 4.66 0.97
CA ILE A 227 -7.59 3.61 0.76
C ILE A 227 -7.23 2.89 -0.52
N GLU A 228 -7.20 1.55 -0.48
CA GLU A 228 -6.96 0.72 -1.66
C GLU A 228 -7.93 -0.46 -1.68
N LYS A 229 -8.59 -0.65 -2.82
CA LYS A 229 -9.63 -1.67 -3.00
C LYS A 229 -9.08 -3.08 -3.26
N LYS A 230 -7.92 -3.18 -3.89
CA LYS A 230 -7.34 -4.45 -4.34
C LYS A 230 -6.24 -4.90 -3.38
N GLY A 231 -6.26 -6.20 -3.01
CA GLY A 231 -5.36 -6.77 -2.00
C GLY A 231 -3.87 -6.66 -2.38
N GLN A 232 -3.49 -6.91 -3.63
CA GLN A 232 -2.09 -6.84 -4.04
C GLN A 232 -1.51 -5.42 -3.96
N PRO A 233 -2.11 -4.36 -4.53
CA PRO A 233 -1.61 -3.00 -4.33
C PRO A 233 -1.65 -2.57 -2.86
N TYR A 234 -2.67 -3.01 -2.10
CA TYR A 234 -2.77 -2.72 -0.68
C TYR A 234 -1.55 -3.21 0.11
N ILE A 235 -1.18 -4.50 -0.03
CA ILE A 235 0.00 -5.06 0.67
C ILE A 235 1.28 -4.34 0.24
N LEU A 236 1.39 -3.96 -1.04
CA LEU A 236 2.52 -3.20 -1.55
C LEU A 236 2.57 -1.79 -0.97
N ALA A 237 1.44 -1.10 -0.82
CA ALA A 237 1.38 0.22 -0.21
C ALA A 237 1.76 0.18 1.27
N VAL A 238 1.21 -0.76 2.03
CA VAL A 238 1.55 -0.93 3.46
C VAL A 238 3.03 -1.22 3.63
N THR A 239 3.59 -2.16 2.86
CA THR A 239 5.04 -2.46 2.90
C THR A 239 5.87 -1.21 2.56
N ASN A 240 5.44 -0.44 1.58
CA ASN A 240 6.11 0.79 1.16
C ASN A 240 6.16 1.83 2.29
N LEU A 241 5.06 2.00 3.04
CA LEU A 241 5.02 2.91 4.18
C LEU A 241 5.90 2.43 5.35
N LEU A 242 5.88 1.13 5.66
CA LEU A 242 6.76 0.53 6.67
C LEU A 242 8.24 0.76 6.34
N LEU A 243 8.63 0.59 5.07
CA LEU A 243 9.97 0.86 4.57
C LEU A 243 10.36 2.35 4.66
N HIS A 244 9.38 3.27 4.70
CA HIS A 244 9.57 4.72 4.88
C HIS A 244 9.39 5.18 6.33
N ASP A 245 9.62 4.29 7.29
CA ASP A 245 9.61 4.61 8.73
C ASP A 245 8.24 5.08 9.27
N VAL A 246 7.15 4.69 8.64
CA VAL A 246 5.81 4.86 9.18
C VAL A 246 5.47 3.65 10.05
N ASP A 247 5.41 3.86 11.36
CA ASP A 247 5.22 2.79 12.33
C ASP A 247 3.84 2.14 12.24
N ASN A 248 2.84 2.96 11.96
CA ASN A 248 1.44 2.55 11.90
C ASN A 248 0.82 3.05 10.58
N PRO A 249 1.03 2.35 9.46
CA PRO A 249 0.44 2.72 8.18
C PRO A 249 -1.08 2.84 8.27
N ASP A 250 -1.62 4.06 8.06
CA ASP A 250 -3.07 4.33 8.07
C ASP A 250 -3.62 4.11 6.64
N ILE A 251 -3.66 2.84 6.22
CA ILE A 251 -4.21 2.43 4.93
C ILE A 251 -5.37 1.47 5.16
N ILE A 252 -6.52 1.80 4.59
CA ILE A 252 -7.73 0.96 4.65
C ILE A 252 -7.79 0.09 3.39
N HIS A 253 -7.96 -1.22 3.58
CA HIS A 253 -8.31 -2.14 2.51
C HIS A 253 -9.83 -2.07 2.27
N GLY A 254 -10.26 -1.37 1.22
CA GLY A 254 -11.68 -1.17 0.95
C GLY A 254 -11.97 -0.25 -0.23
N ASN A 255 -13.25 -0.07 -0.52
CA ASN A 255 -13.71 0.81 -1.60
C ASN A 255 -14.10 2.20 -1.05
N SER A 256 -13.37 3.22 -1.44
CA SER A 256 -13.61 4.62 -1.05
C SER A 256 -15.00 5.14 -1.38
N LEU A 257 -15.68 4.53 -2.35
CA LEU A 257 -17.00 4.96 -2.83
C LEU A 257 -18.16 4.28 -2.11
N GLU A 258 -17.91 3.38 -1.12
CA GLU A 258 -18.96 2.64 -0.42
C GLU A 258 -19.73 3.48 0.61
N LYS A 259 -19.10 4.47 1.22
CA LYS A 259 -19.75 5.36 2.20
C LYS A 259 -20.46 6.49 1.47
N ARG A 260 -21.67 6.86 1.92
CA ARG A 260 -22.37 8.04 1.41
C ARG A 260 -21.53 9.29 1.64
N VAL A 261 -21.36 10.10 0.60
CA VAL A 261 -20.52 11.30 0.70
C VAL A 261 -21.06 12.33 1.69
N THR A 262 -22.37 12.34 1.96
CA THR A 262 -23.03 13.20 2.95
C THR A 262 -22.81 12.78 4.41
N ASP A 263 -22.29 11.56 4.64
CA ASP A 263 -22.05 11.02 5.98
C ASP A 263 -20.62 11.31 6.47
N TYR A 264 -19.81 11.99 5.66
CA TYR A 264 -18.50 12.48 6.08
C TYR A 264 -18.64 13.76 6.91
N THR A 265 -17.87 13.82 7.98
CA THR A 265 -17.80 14.95 8.90
C THR A 265 -16.47 15.69 8.76
N ASP A 266 -16.29 16.80 9.46
CA ASP A 266 -15.02 17.55 9.45
C ASP A 266 -13.83 16.71 9.95
N LYS A 267 -14.06 15.68 10.78
CA LYS A 267 -13.02 14.73 11.24
C LYS A 267 -12.52 13.82 10.12
N ASP A 268 -13.34 13.62 9.11
CA ASP A 268 -13.02 12.76 7.97
C ASP A 268 -12.31 13.52 6.84
N LYS A 269 -12.08 14.83 7.00
CA LYS A 269 -11.49 15.70 5.97
C LYS A 269 -9.97 15.82 6.10
N PHE A 270 -9.32 16.09 4.98
CA PHE A 270 -7.86 16.18 4.82
C PHE A 270 -7.43 17.58 4.39
N ASP A 271 -6.22 17.96 4.76
CA ASP A 271 -5.61 19.23 4.37
C ASP A 271 -5.12 19.17 2.91
N VAL A 272 -4.65 17.99 2.48
CA VAL A 272 -4.17 17.76 1.12
C VAL A 272 -4.71 16.43 0.61
N ILE A 273 -5.20 16.40 -0.63
CA ILE A 273 -5.57 15.15 -1.32
C ILE A 273 -4.76 15.06 -2.61
N MET A 274 -4.06 13.96 -2.80
CA MET A 274 -3.36 13.65 -4.05
C MET A 274 -3.80 12.28 -4.52
N MET A 275 -4.18 12.14 -5.78
CA MET A 275 -4.57 10.83 -6.29
C MET A 275 -4.54 10.73 -7.81
N ASN A 276 -4.43 9.50 -8.27
CA ASN A 276 -4.67 9.07 -9.65
C ASN A 276 -5.83 8.05 -9.63
N PRO A 277 -7.09 8.49 -9.75
CA PRO A 277 -8.22 7.58 -9.66
C PRO A 277 -8.22 6.58 -10.84
N PRO A 278 -8.85 5.40 -10.68
CA PRO A 278 -8.96 4.44 -11.78
C PRO A 278 -9.79 5.02 -12.95
N PHE A 279 -9.28 4.86 -14.18
CA PHE A 279 -9.95 5.33 -15.40
C PHE A 279 -10.74 4.22 -16.08
N GLY A 280 -11.83 4.60 -16.77
CA GLY A 280 -12.60 3.68 -17.62
C GLY A 280 -13.40 2.61 -16.86
N GLY A 281 -13.43 2.66 -15.54
CA GLY A 281 -14.25 1.78 -14.72
C GLY A 281 -15.67 2.29 -14.54
N SER A 282 -16.59 1.38 -14.21
CA SER A 282 -17.96 1.72 -13.81
C SER A 282 -18.28 1.04 -12.50
N GLU A 283 -18.83 1.80 -11.55
CA GLU A 283 -19.27 1.27 -10.27
C GLU A 283 -20.71 0.72 -10.33
N LEU A 284 -21.02 -0.17 -9.40
CA LEU A 284 -22.37 -0.72 -9.25
C LEU A 284 -23.40 0.38 -8.98
N PRO A 285 -24.66 0.22 -9.42
CA PRO A 285 -25.71 1.22 -9.18
C PRO A 285 -25.88 1.60 -7.70
N VAL A 286 -25.72 0.64 -6.79
CA VAL A 286 -25.79 0.85 -5.34
C VAL A 286 -24.70 1.80 -4.84
N ILE A 287 -23.50 1.74 -5.41
CA ILE A 287 -22.38 2.65 -5.08
C ILE A 287 -22.69 4.07 -5.58
N LYS A 288 -23.23 4.21 -6.80
CA LYS A 288 -23.61 5.51 -7.36
C LYS A 288 -24.62 6.26 -6.50
N GLN A 289 -25.53 5.53 -5.82
CA GLN A 289 -26.53 6.10 -4.90
C GLN A 289 -25.93 6.72 -3.65
N ASN A 290 -24.65 6.50 -3.36
CA ASN A 290 -23.93 7.17 -2.28
C ASN A 290 -23.60 8.65 -2.59
N PHE A 291 -23.88 9.08 -3.82
CA PHE A 291 -23.65 10.44 -4.31
C PHE A 291 -24.97 11.17 -4.57
N PRO A 292 -25.02 12.51 -4.46
CA PRO A 292 -26.16 13.32 -4.91
C PRO A 292 -26.53 12.99 -6.35
N THR A 293 -27.82 13.03 -6.66
CA THR A 293 -28.36 12.61 -7.96
C THR A 293 -27.70 13.34 -9.15
N ASP A 294 -27.36 14.62 -8.96
CA ASP A 294 -26.70 15.45 -9.97
C ASP A 294 -25.19 15.14 -10.18
N LEU A 295 -24.60 14.31 -9.31
CA LEU A 295 -23.20 13.87 -9.36
C LEU A 295 -23.03 12.36 -9.65
N GLN A 296 -24.13 11.63 -9.83
CA GLN A 296 -24.09 10.20 -10.14
C GLN A 296 -23.58 9.99 -11.57
N SER A 297 -22.30 9.69 -11.72
CA SER A 297 -21.68 9.38 -13.00
C SER A 297 -21.60 7.87 -13.23
N SER A 298 -21.53 7.48 -14.50
CA SER A 298 -21.15 6.13 -14.91
C SER A 298 -19.64 5.89 -14.83
N GLU A 299 -18.84 6.95 -14.82
CA GLU A 299 -17.39 6.85 -14.78
C GLU A 299 -16.86 6.96 -13.35
N THR A 300 -16.01 6.02 -12.97
CA THR A 300 -15.43 5.95 -11.63
C THR A 300 -14.60 7.18 -11.28
N ALA A 301 -13.83 7.72 -12.22
CA ALA A 301 -13.03 8.92 -11.99
C ALA A 301 -13.85 10.15 -11.59
N ASP A 302 -15.05 10.30 -12.16
CA ASP A 302 -15.97 11.40 -11.82
C ASP A 302 -16.48 11.26 -10.38
N LEU A 303 -16.79 10.03 -9.93
CA LEU A 303 -17.23 9.76 -8.56
C LEU A 303 -16.11 10.05 -7.56
N PHE A 304 -14.86 9.72 -7.90
CA PHE A 304 -13.71 10.10 -7.07
C PHE A 304 -13.53 11.61 -6.99
N LEU A 305 -13.70 12.33 -8.09
CA LEU A 305 -13.64 13.80 -8.08
C LEU A 305 -14.75 14.39 -7.19
N ALA A 306 -15.96 13.83 -7.26
CA ALA A 306 -17.03 14.20 -6.35
C ALA A 306 -16.64 13.91 -4.89
N LEU A 307 -16.09 12.72 -4.58
CA LEU A 307 -15.66 12.35 -3.24
C LEU A 307 -14.63 13.33 -2.67
N ILE A 308 -13.64 13.75 -3.46
CA ILE A 308 -12.63 14.74 -3.06
C ILE A 308 -13.29 15.99 -2.48
N MET A 309 -14.37 16.52 -3.11
CA MET A 309 -15.05 17.72 -2.65
C MET A 309 -15.65 17.58 -1.25
N TYR A 310 -16.00 16.36 -0.82
CA TYR A 310 -16.53 16.09 0.51
C TYR A 310 -15.44 15.74 1.54
N ARG A 311 -14.27 15.33 1.07
CA ARG A 311 -13.16 14.90 1.93
C ARG A 311 -12.07 15.96 2.10
N LEU A 312 -12.13 17.08 1.38
CA LEU A 312 -11.18 18.18 1.51
C LEU A 312 -11.65 19.18 2.57
N LYS A 313 -10.74 19.66 3.41
CA LYS A 313 -10.98 20.77 4.32
C LYS A 313 -11.12 22.11 3.56
N ASP A 314 -11.72 23.10 4.19
CA ASP A 314 -11.68 24.47 3.70
C ASP A 314 -10.24 24.95 3.60
N ASN A 315 -9.88 25.60 2.50
CA ASN A 315 -8.51 25.99 2.13
C ASN A 315 -7.54 24.81 1.94
N GLY A 316 -8.05 23.58 1.83
CA GLY A 316 -7.24 22.41 1.48
C GLY A 316 -6.75 22.47 0.03
N ARG A 317 -5.78 21.62 -0.29
CA ARG A 317 -5.12 21.57 -1.60
C ARG A 317 -5.32 20.20 -2.25
N VAL A 318 -5.53 20.20 -3.56
CA VAL A 318 -5.77 18.96 -4.34
C VAL A 318 -4.83 18.88 -5.53
N GLY A 319 -4.27 17.68 -5.73
CA GLY A 319 -3.62 17.31 -6.99
C GLY A 319 -4.21 16.01 -7.50
N VAL A 320 -4.94 16.06 -8.59
CA VAL A 320 -5.62 14.90 -9.17
C VAL A 320 -5.24 14.72 -10.63
N ILE A 321 -4.99 13.47 -11.02
CA ILE A 321 -4.79 13.10 -12.43
C ILE A 321 -6.14 12.69 -12.98
N LEU A 322 -6.57 13.33 -14.04
CA LEU A 322 -7.85 13.08 -14.69
C LEU A 322 -7.66 12.72 -16.17
N PRO A 323 -8.52 11.87 -16.73
CA PRO A 323 -8.48 11.62 -18.17
C PRO A 323 -8.91 12.89 -18.94
N ASP A 324 -8.34 13.12 -20.12
CA ASP A 324 -8.67 14.26 -20.99
C ASP A 324 -10.18 14.37 -21.26
N GLY A 325 -10.86 13.23 -21.38
CA GLY A 325 -12.30 13.15 -21.60
C GLY A 325 -13.14 13.83 -20.51
N PHE A 326 -12.61 14.00 -19.29
CA PHE A 326 -13.32 14.73 -18.23
C PHE A 326 -13.53 16.19 -18.60
N LEU A 327 -12.49 16.88 -19.07
CA LEU A 327 -12.57 18.32 -19.41
C LEU A 327 -13.52 18.59 -20.58
N PHE A 328 -13.56 17.71 -21.57
CA PHE A 328 -14.36 17.85 -22.77
C PHE A 328 -15.73 17.16 -22.69
N GLY A 329 -15.96 16.32 -21.68
CA GLY A 329 -17.23 15.63 -21.48
C GLY A 329 -18.36 16.62 -21.17
N ASN A 330 -19.56 16.33 -21.68
CA ASN A 330 -20.74 17.18 -21.59
C ASN A 330 -22.00 16.45 -21.08
N ASP A 331 -21.83 15.28 -20.47
CA ASP A 331 -22.89 14.66 -19.69
C ASP A 331 -23.19 15.47 -18.42
N ASP A 332 -24.42 15.30 -17.90
CA ASP A 332 -24.92 16.13 -16.78
C ASP A 332 -24.03 16.07 -15.54
N ALA A 333 -23.50 14.88 -15.18
CA ALA A 333 -22.65 14.72 -14.02
C ALA A 333 -21.34 15.50 -14.18
N LYS A 334 -20.66 15.40 -15.34
CA LYS A 334 -19.44 16.15 -15.63
C LYS A 334 -19.66 17.65 -15.66
N ILE A 335 -20.79 18.11 -16.25
CA ILE A 335 -21.15 19.53 -16.23
C ILE A 335 -21.31 20.03 -14.81
N ASN A 336 -22.02 19.29 -13.95
CA ASN A 336 -22.26 19.68 -12.56
C ASN A 336 -20.97 19.64 -11.73
N LEU A 337 -20.11 18.63 -11.92
CA LEU A 337 -18.80 18.57 -11.30
C LEU A 337 -17.93 19.79 -11.66
N LYS A 338 -17.83 20.11 -12.97
CA LYS A 338 -17.08 21.31 -13.43
C LYS A 338 -17.64 22.60 -12.84
N LYS A 339 -18.96 22.76 -12.80
CA LYS A 339 -19.59 23.93 -12.15
C LYS A 339 -19.22 24.03 -10.68
N ARG A 340 -19.27 22.91 -9.93
CA ARG A 340 -18.88 22.90 -8.51
C ARG A 340 -17.40 23.21 -8.33
N MET A 341 -16.52 22.65 -9.17
CA MET A 341 -15.10 22.96 -9.16
C MET A 341 -14.82 24.46 -9.34
N LEU A 342 -15.39 25.08 -10.37
CA LEU A 342 -15.19 26.50 -10.68
C LEU A 342 -15.76 27.43 -9.60
N ASN A 343 -16.80 27.00 -8.87
CA ASN A 343 -17.41 27.81 -7.81
C ASN A 343 -16.72 27.68 -6.46
N ALA A 344 -16.11 26.52 -6.17
CA ALA A 344 -15.59 26.19 -4.85
C ALA A 344 -14.06 26.18 -4.77
N PHE A 345 -13.36 26.09 -5.90
CA PHE A 345 -11.90 25.93 -5.95
C PHE A 345 -11.23 27.00 -6.81
N ASN A 346 -10.02 27.35 -6.43
CA ASN A 346 -9.07 28.07 -7.30
C ASN A 346 -8.29 27.01 -8.09
N LEU A 347 -8.52 26.96 -9.41
CA LEU A 347 -7.90 25.99 -10.30
C LEU A 347 -6.58 26.49 -10.88
#